data_79d64460d50b182e71baea3dcc492b19
#
_entry.id   79d64460d50b182e71baea3dcc492b19
#
_cell.length_a   1.000
_cell.length_b   1.000
_cell.length_c   1.000
_cell.angle_alpha   90.00
_cell.angle_beta   90.00
_cell.angle_gamma   90.00
#
_symmetry.space_group_name_H-M   'P 1'
#
loop_
_entity.id
_entity.type
_entity.pdbx_description
1 polymer ?
#
loop_
_entity_poly.entity_id
_entity_poly.type
_entity_poly.pdbx_seq_one_letter_code
_entity_poly.pdbx_strand_id
1 'polypeptide(L)'
;DVSFELIRSVDLTDLYEYMTWLSRERKLQPATRARKVSSLRSFFHFLQTKDQLLTENVVNALELPRQVKRLPRYLNVEESRQLLNAAASATYEYAERDYCILTLFLNCGLRLAELCSINIRSIRDEKMTVIGKGRKERTVYLNGACLNALDAYLAVRPRTAKTDPEALFISRLGRRISPKTVQYLIKHYITQAGLDPKRYSTHKLRHTAATLMYQHGQVDIRALQQILGHVSIATTEIYTHIDDRRLHQAVESNPLAAERLSRPPADTDEANIEEQN
;
A
#
# COMPACT_ATOMS: atom_id res chain seq x y z
N ASP A 1 -21.24 -33.10 -13.79
CA ASP A 1 -21.78 -32.10 -12.86
C ASP A 1 -21.30 -32.41 -11.46
N VAL A 2 -20.92 -31.36 -10.73
CA VAL A 2 -20.47 -31.49 -9.33
C VAL A 2 -21.73 -31.61 -8.47
N SER A 3 -21.96 -32.78 -7.85
CA SER A 3 -23.09 -33.00 -6.95
C SER A 3 -22.74 -32.54 -5.52
N PHE A 4 -23.77 -32.32 -4.72
CA PHE A 4 -23.64 -32.02 -3.29
C PHE A 4 -23.00 -33.17 -2.51
N GLU A 5 -23.30 -34.40 -2.89
CA GLU A 5 -22.72 -35.61 -2.31
C GLU A 5 -21.22 -35.68 -2.52
N LEU A 6 -20.76 -35.31 -3.73
CA LEU A 6 -19.32 -35.21 -4.03
C LEU A 6 -18.61 -34.15 -3.17
N ILE A 7 -19.27 -33.02 -2.91
CA ILE A 7 -18.69 -31.98 -2.05
C ILE A 7 -18.59 -32.48 -0.60
N ARG A 8 -19.59 -33.24 -0.12
CA ARG A 8 -19.59 -33.82 1.23
C ARG A 8 -18.55 -34.91 1.39
N SER A 9 -18.22 -35.65 0.32
CA SER A 9 -17.23 -36.71 0.37
C SER A 9 -15.79 -36.24 0.34
N VAL A 10 -15.53 -34.93 0.07
CA VAL A 10 -14.18 -34.39 0.07
C VAL A 10 -13.56 -34.50 1.45
N ASP A 11 -12.46 -35.20 1.54
CA ASP A 11 -11.69 -35.38 2.74
C ASP A 11 -10.35 -34.58 2.74
N LEU A 12 -9.57 -34.70 3.79
CA LEU A 12 -8.29 -34.05 3.91
C LEU A 12 -7.25 -34.60 2.92
N THR A 13 -7.37 -35.87 2.53
CA THR A 13 -6.47 -36.50 1.55
C THR A 13 -6.66 -35.89 0.18
N ASP A 14 -7.91 -35.74 -0.28
CA ASP A 14 -8.23 -35.06 -1.54
C ASP A 14 -7.64 -33.64 -1.59
N LEU A 15 -7.68 -32.91 -0.47
CA LEU A 15 -7.15 -31.58 -0.37
C LEU A 15 -5.61 -31.57 -0.47
N TYR A 16 -4.92 -32.53 0.14
CA TYR A 16 -3.47 -32.66 0.01
C TYR A 16 -3.06 -33.11 -1.41
N GLU A 17 -3.80 -33.99 -2.05
CA GLU A 17 -3.60 -34.38 -3.44
C GLU A 17 -3.76 -33.17 -4.37
N TYR A 18 -4.82 -32.39 -4.19
CA TYR A 18 -5.01 -31.13 -4.91
C TYR A 18 -3.84 -30.14 -4.71
N MET A 19 -3.35 -30.00 -3.48
CA MET A 19 -2.19 -29.13 -3.19
C MET A 19 -0.92 -29.64 -3.85
N THR A 20 -0.74 -30.95 -3.91
CA THR A 20 0.38 -31.59 -4.58
C THR A 20 0.31 -31.39 -6.09
N TRP A 21 -0.86 -31.56 -6.69
CA TRP A 21 -1.10 -31.28 -8.11
C TRP A 21 -0.84 -29.80 -8.44
N LEU A 22 -1.34 -28.87 -7.64
CA LEU A 22 -1.05 -27.44 -7.82
C LEU A 22 0.47 -27.12 -7.76
N SER A 23 1.21 -27.87 -6.94
CA SER A 23 2.65 -27.68 -6.77
C SER A 23 3.46 -28.32 -7.89
N ARG A 24 3.21 -29.58 -8.20
CA ARG A 24 4.01 -30.41 -9.11
C ARG A 24 3.61 -30.20 -10.57
N GLU A 25 2.33 -30.38 -10.87
CA GLU A 25 1.83 -30.30 -12.26
C GLU A 25 1.62 -28.85 -12.72
N ARG A 26 0.97 -28.04 -11.91
CA ARG A 26 0.69 -26.64 -12.24
C ARG A 26 1.85 -25.69 -11.90
N LYS A 27 2.88 -26.15 -11.20
CA LYS A 27 4.08 -25.38 -10.79
C LYS A 27 3.76 -24.02 -10.18
N LEU A 28 2.64 -23.92 -9.41
CA LEU A 28 2.18 -22.68 -8.83
C LEU A 28 3.05 -22.27 -7.64
N GLN A 29 3.33 -20.96 -7.56
CA GLN A 29 4.06 -20.38 -6.44
C GLN A 29 3.30 -20.52 -5.10
N PRO A 30 4.00 -20.62 -3.94
CA PRO A 30 3.39 -20.80 -2.63
C PRO A 30 2.28 -19.78 -2.32
N ALA A 31 2.48 -18.50 -2.68
CA ALA A 31 1.47 -17.45 -2.48
C ALA A 31 0.17 -17.71 -3.29
N THR A 32 0.28 -18.24 -4.51
CA THR A 32 -0.88 -18.59 -5.33
C THR A 32 -1.61 -19.78 -4.75
N ARG A 33 -0.89 -20.81 -4.26
CA ARG A 33 -1.46 -21.97 -3.59
C ARG A 33 -2.20 -21.57 -2.30
N ALA A 34 -1.58 -20.72 -1.47
CA ALA A 34 -2.22 -20.19 -0.26
C ALA A 34 -3.51 -19.44 -0.56
N ARG A 35 -3.56 -18.64 -1.63
CA ARG A 35 -4.80 -17.97 -2.07
C ARG A 35 -5.89 -18.96 -2.46
N LYS A 36 -5.54 -20.06 -3.12
CA LYS A 36 -6.51 -21.12 -3.47
C LYS A 36 -7.07 -21.81 -2.23
N VAL A 37 -6.21 -22.10 -1.24
CA VAL A 37 -6.66 -22.63 0.05
C VAL A 37 -7.60 -21.65 0.75
N SER A 38 -7.28 -20.35 0.75
CA SER A 38 -8.19 -19.34 1.33
C SER A 38 -9.54 -19.29 0.62
N SER A 39 -9.58 -19.47 -0.71
CA SER A 39 -10.84 -19.55 -1.45
C SER A 39 -11.64 -20.81 -1.08
N LEU A 40 -10.97 -21.97 -0.94
CA LEU A 40 -11.62 -23.19 -0.48
C LEU A 40 -12.18 -23.03 0.95
N ARG A 41 -11.38 -22.45 1.87
CA ARG A 41 -11.85 -22.19 3.24
C ARG A 41 -13.10 -21.32 3.26
N SER A 42 -13.12 -20.25 2.45
CA SER A 42 -14.29 -19.37 2.37
C SER A 42 -15.50 -20.09 1.81
N PHE A 43 -15.34 -20.95 0.81
CA PHE A 43 -16.41 -21.72 0.20
C PHE A 43 -16.98 -22.75 1.17
N PHE A 44 -16.14 -23.57 1.80
CA PHE A 44 -16.57 -24.56 2.76
C PHE A 44 -17.19 -23.93 4.03
N HIS A 45 -16.65 -22.79 4.46
CA HIS A 45 -17.24 -22.03 5.56
C HIS A 45 -18.63 -21.47 5.19
N PHE A 46 -18.84 -21.03 3.96
CA PHE A 46 -20.17 -20.63 3.47
C PHE A 46 -21.15 -21.81 3.52
N LEU A 47 -20.76 -22.98 3.02
CA LEU A 47 -21.60 -24.17 3.03
C LEU A 47 -21.94 -24.64 4.46
N GLN A 48 -21.02 -24.49 5.39
CA GLN A 48 -21.26 -24.84 6.80
C GLN A 48 -22.17 -23.83 7.50
N THR A 49 -21.98 -22.52 7.27
CA THR A 49 -22.63 -21.47 8.09
C THR A 49 -23.92 -20.93 7.49
N LYS A 50 -24.02 -20.84 6.17
CA LYS A 50 -25.17 -20.23 5.49
C LYS A 50 -26.21 -21.26 5.09
N ASP A 51 -25.76 -22.35 4.50
CA ASP A 51 -26.68 -23.37 3.99
C ASP A 51 -26.82 -24.57 4.93
N GLN A 52 -25.99 -24.65 6.00
CA GLN A 52 -25.92 -25.76 6.94
C GLN A 52 -25.79 -27.14 6.23
N LEU A 53 -25.15 -27.14 5.07
CA LEU A 53 -25.02 -28.29 4.18
C LEU A 53 -23.86 -29.21 4.58
N LEU A 54 -22.94 -28.67 5.40
CA LEU A 54 -21.79 -29.36 5.95
C LEU A 54 -21.80 -29.25 7.48
N THR A 55 -21.54 -30.36 8.16
CA THR A 55 -21.37 -30.39 9.62
C THR A 55 -19.99 -29.89 10.02
N GLU A 56 -18.96 -30.18 9.21
CA GLU A 56 -17.58 -29.83 9.46
C GLU A 56 -16.93 -29.17 8.25
N ASN A 57 -15.92 -28.33 8.50
CA ASN A 57 -15.12 -27.71 7.45
C ASN A 57 -13.73 -28.35 7.43
N VAL A 58 -13.59 -29.40 6.65
CA VAL A 58 -12.36 -30.19 6.48
C VAL A 58 -11.16 -29.30 6.04
N VAL A 59 -11.42 -28.20 5.31
CA VAL A 59 -10.38 -27.30 4.81
C VAL A 59 -9.69 -26.53 5.94
N ASN A 60 -10.27 -26.43 7.12
CA ASN A 60 -9.63 -25.80 8.27
C ASN A 60 -8.40 -26.57 8.75
N ALA A 61 -8.38 -27.88 8.60
CA ALA A 61 -7.25 -28.73 8.96
C ALA A 61 -6.10 -28.68 7.92
N LEU A 62 -6.34 -28.15 6.72
CA LEU A 62 -5.33 -28.06 5.68
C LEU A 62 -4.30 -26.98 6.04
N GLU A 63 -3.03 -27.35 6.14
CA GLU A 63 -1.95 -26.41 6.41
C GLU A 63 -1.67 -25.50 5.22
N LEU A 64 -1.44 -24.21 5.52
CA LEU A 64 -1.02 -23.25 4.50
C LEU A 64 0.46 -23.43 4.15
N PRO A 65 0.82 -23.37 2.86
CA PRO A 65 2.22 -23.36 2.46
C PRO A 65 2.96 -22.19 3.14
N ARG A 66 4.12 -22.47 3.74
CA ARG A 66 4.96 -21.42 4.33
C ARG A 66 5.28 -20.36 3.28
N GLN A 67 4.93 -19.13 3.58
CA GLN A 67 5.25 -17.99 2.75
C GLN A 67 6.45 -17.25 3.36
N VAL A 68 7.50 -17.07 2.58
CA VAL A 68 8.58 -16.16 2.97
C VAL A 68 8.03 -14.74 2.85
N LYS A 69 7.84 -14.07 3.97
CA LYS A 69 7.48 -12.64 4.00
C LYS A 69 8.66 -11.85 3.41
N ARG A 70 8.55 -11.48 2.14
CA ARG A 70 9.52 -10.56 1.53
C ARG A 70 9.13 -9.14 1.91
N LEU A 71 10.10 -8.33 2.31
CA LEU A 71 9.88 -6.91 2.52
C LEU A 71 9.27 -6.28 1.25
N PRO A 72 8.24 -5.45 1.38
CA PRO A 72 7.62 -4.80 0.24
C PRO A 72 8.66 -3.93 -0.48
N ARG A 73 8.80 -4.11 -1.79
CA ARG A 73 9.64 -3.23 -2.61
C ARG A 73 8.87 -1.96 -2.92
N TYR A 74 9.52 -0.83 -2.75
CA TYR A 74 9.03 0.51 -3.05
C TYR A 74 10.13 1.30 -3.76
N LEU A 75 9.79 2.40 -4.40
CA LEU A 75 10.75 3.34 -4.97
C LEU A 75 11.34 4.20 -3.85
N ASN A 76 12.65 4.35 -3.81
CA ASN A 76 13.26 5.37 -2.95
C ASN A 76 12.97 6.78 -3.50
N VAL A 77 13.41 7.81 -2.79
CA VAL A 77 13.17 9.21 -3.19
C VAL A 77 13.74 9.51 -4.57
N GLU A 78 14.96 9.04 -4.84
CA GLU A 78 15.65 9.28 -6.12
C GLU A 78 14.96 8.57 -7.28
N GLU A 79 14.63 7.29 -7.13
CA GLU A 79 13.86 6.53 -8.13
C GLU A 79 12.48 7.16 -8.39
N SER A 80 11.84 7.72 -7.34
CA SER A 80 10.56 8.44 -7.48
C SER A 80 10.73 9.73 -8.28
N ARG A 81 11.82 10.47 -8.06
CA ARG A 81 12.16 11.66 -8.85
C ARG A 81 12.49 11.32 -10.31
N GLN A 82 13.25 10.27 -10.56
CA GLN A 82 13.54 9.78 -11.91
C GLN A 82 12.26 9.44 -12.67
N LEU A 83 11.30 8.78 -12.00
CA LEU A 83 10.00 8.46 -12.59
C LEU A 83 9.20 9.73 -12.94
N LEU A 84 9.15 10.72 -12.05
CA LEU A 84 8.47 11.99 -12.31
C LEU A 84 9.18 12.79 -13.41
N ASN A 85 10.51 12.83 -13.43
CA ASN A 85 11.29 13.51 -14.46
C ASN A 85 11.08 12.90 -15.84
N ALA A 86 11.00 11.56 -15.93
CA ALA A 86 10.68 10.88 -17.19
C ALA A 86 9.32 11.31 -17.75
N ALA A 87 8.33 11.51 -16.88
CA ALA A 87 7.01 12.00 -17.30
C ALA A 87 7.03 13.51 -17.62
N ALA A 88 7.76 14.33 -16.85
CA ALA A 88 7.87 15.77 -17.08
C ALA A 88 8.59 16.09 -18.39
N SER A 89 9.52 15.23 -18.83
CA SER A 89 10.26 15.40 -20.09
C SER A 89 9.51 14.90 -21.33
N ALA A 90 8.30 14.36 -21.15
CA ALA A 90 7.50 13.89 -22.28
C ALA A 90 6.90 15.09 -23.06
N THR A 91 6.88 14.99 -24.40
CA THR A 91 6.46 16.09 -25.30
C THR A 91 5.25 15.72 -26.16
N TYR A 92 4.31 14.97 -25.66
CA TYR A 92 3.13 14.59 -26.40
C TYR A 92 1.84 15.08 -25.73
N GLU A 93 0.72 15.01 -26.45
CA GLU A 93 -0.58 15.60 -26.10
C GLU A 93 -1.11 15.27 -24.68
N TYR A 94 -0.68 14.15 -24.11
CA TYR A 94 -1.18 13.70 -22.79
C TYR A 94 -0.11 13.71 -21.70
N ALA A 95 1.00 14.42 -21.92
CA ALA A 95 2.13 14.45 -20.99
C ALA A 95 1.74 15.00 -19.62
N GLU A 96 1.02 16.11 -19.57
CA GLU A 96 0.56 16.75 -18.32
C GLU A 96 -0.41 15.84 -17.55
N ARG A 97 -1.30 15.14 -18.27
CA ARG A 97 -2.17 14.14 -17.65
C ARG A 97 -1.38 13.04 -16.99
N ASP A 98 -0.40 12.51 -17.67
CA ASP A 98 0.38 11.38 -17.24
C ASP A 98 1.29 11.75 -16.06
N TYR A 99 1.89 12.94 -16.12
CA TYR A 99 2.63 13.52 -14.99
C TYR A 99 1.74 13.70 -13.76
N CYS A 100 0.54 14.28 -13.94
CA CYS A 100 -0.42 14.45 -12.86
C CYS A 100 -0.83 13.11 -12.22
N ILE A 101 -1.10 12.08 -13.04
CA ILE A 101 -1.43 10.73 -12.54
C ILE A 101 -0.29 10.18 -11.67
N LEU A 102 0.96 10.26 -12.11
CA LEU A 102 2.12 9.78 -11.35
C LEU A 102 2.34 10.58 -10.07
N THR A 103 2.19 11.91 -10.13
CA THR A 103 2.30 12.79 -8.96
C THR A 103 1.25 12.43 -7.90
N LEU A 104 0.00 12.21 -8.29
CA LEU A 104 -1.06 11.80 -7.36
C LEU A 104 -0.81 10.41 -6.76
N PHE A 105 -0.30 9.44 -7.55
CA PHE A 105 0.06 8.14 -6.99
C PHE A 105 1.15 8.23 -5.93
N LEU A 106 2.21 9.00 -6.20
CA LEU A 106 3.38 9.08 -5.34
C LEU A 106 3.17 9.97 -4.10
N ASN A 107 2.27 10.96 -4.18
CA ASN A 107 1.99 11.86 -3.06
C ASN A 107 0.75 11.49 -2.25
N CYS A 108 -0.29 10.96 -2.87
CA CYS A 108 -1.56 10.67 -2.19
C CYS A 108 -1.80 9.19 -1.90
N GLY A 109 -1.00 8.30 -2.46
CA GLY A 109 -1.14 6.86 -2.27
C GLY A 109 -2.49 6.30 -2.69
N LEU A 110 -3.07 6.79 -3.78
CA LEU A 110 -4.37 6.37 -4.30
C LEU A 110 -4.38 4.90 -4.72
N ARG A 111 -5.56 4.25 -4.61
CA ARG A 111 -5.81 3.00 -5.32
C ARG A 111 -6.06 3.28 -6.79
N LEU A 112 -5.71 2.34 -7.67
CA LEU A 112 -5.93 2.48 -9.10
C LEU A 112 -7.39 2.79 -9.46
N ALA A 113 -8.33 2.09 -8.82
CA ALA A 113 -9.76 2.34 -9.03
C ALA A 113 -10.20 3.72 -8.51
N GLU A 114 -9.66 4.17 -7.37
CA GLU A 114 -9.91 5.50 -6.83
C GLU A 114 -9.47 6.56 -7.84
N LEU A 115 -8.23 6.48 -8.35
CA LEU A 115 -7.70 7.44 -9.33
C LEU A 115 -8.55 7.48 -10.61
N CYS A 116 -8.91 6.33 -11.17
CA CYS A 116 -9.71 6.29 -12.41
C CYS A 116 -11.13 6.83 -12.21
N SER A 117 -11.67 6.81 -10.99
CA SER A 117 -13.04 7.26 -10.69
C SER A 117 -13.15 8.71 -10.27
N ILE A 118 -12.06 9.46 -10.15
CA ILE A 118 -12.08 10.86 -9.71
C ILE A 118 -12.90 11.69 -10.70
N ASN A 119 -13.78 12.53 -10.15
CA ASN A 119 -14.48 13.57 -10.88
C ASN A 119 -13.84 14.92 -10.65
N ILE A 120 -13.96 15.85 -11.60
CA ILE A 120 -13.46 17.23 -11.45
C ILE A 120 -14.04 17.87 -10.20
N ARG A 121 -15.35 17.75 -10.00
CA ARG A 121 -16.08 18.32 -8.85
C ARG A 121 -15.72 17.70 -7.50
N SER A 122 -15.00 16.57 -7.49
CA SER A 122 -14.53 15.93 -6.26
C SER A 122 -13.32 16.66 -5.67
N ILE A 123 -12.74 17.61 -6.40
CA ILE A 123 -11.60 18.42 -5.98
C ILE A 123 -12.13 19.78 -5.54
N ARG A 124 -11.81 20.18 -4.30
CA ARG A 124 -12.13 21.49 -3.73
C ARG A 124 -10.95 21.94 -2.89
N ASP A 125 -10.38 23.06 -3.27
CA ASP A 125 -9.19 23.61 -2.63
C ASP A 125 -8.07 22.55 -2.54
N GLU A 126 -7.51 22.33 -1.36
CA GLU A 126 -6.45 21.35 -1.09
C GLU A 126 -7.00 19.94 -0.75
N LYS A 127 -8.24 19.64 -1.08
CA LYS A 127 -8.90 18.38 -0.74
C LYS A 127 -9.53 17.70 -1.95
N MET A 128 -9.44 16.39 -1.96
CA MET A 128 -10.06 15.55 -2.96
C MET A 128 -10.83 14.42 -2.29
N THR A 129 -12.11 14.27 -2.65
CA THR A 129 -12.93 13.14 -2.19
C THR A 129 -12.78 11.97 -3.14
N VAL A 130 -12.43 10.79 -2.61
CA VAL A 130 -12.34 9.55 -3.38
C VAL A 130 -13.25 8.47 -2.80
N ILE A 131 -13.78 7.62 -3.68
CA ILE A 131 -14.67 6.52 -3.30
C ILE A 131 -13.87 5.23 -3.25
N GLY A 132 -13.74 4.64 -2.06
CA GLY A 132 -13.02 3.41 -1.81
C GLY A 132 -13.87 2.15 -1.92
N LYS A 133 -13.32 1.02 -1.45
CA LYS A 133 -14.01 -0.28 -1.40
C LYS A 133 -15.29 -0.17 -0.54
N GLY A 134 -16.39 -0.70 -1.05
CA GLY A 134 -17.69 -0.65 -0.38
C GLY A 134 -18.38 0.71 -0.45
N ARG A 135 -18.05 1.54 -1.44
CA ARG A 135 -18.58 2.90 -1.64
C ARG A 135 -18.32 3.87 -0.47
N LYS A 136 -17.34 3.57 0.38
CA LYS A 136 -16.96 4.48 1.47
C LYS A 136 -16.13 5.63 0.90
N GLU A 137 -16.54 6.84 1.19
CA GLU A 137 -15.81 8.04 0.84
C GLU A 137 -14.67 8.31 1.83
N ARG A 138 -13.57 8.84 1.33
CA ARG A 138 -12.49 9.39 2.15
C ARG A 138 -11.95 10.66 1.52
N THR A 139 -11.50 11.56 2.36
CA THR A 139 -10.80 12.77 1.95
C THR A 139 -9.31 12.47 1.77
N VAL A 140 -8.75 12.96 0.69
CA VAL A 140 -7.32 12.97 0.38
C VAL A 140 -6.85 14.40 0.36
N TYR A 141 -5.81 14.73 1.10
CA TYR A 141 -5.20 16.06 1.10
C TYR A 141 -4.19 16.16 -0.04
N LEU A 142 -4.20 17.29 -0.73
CA LEU A 142 -3.35 17.60 -1.86
C LEU A 142 -2.26 18.57 -1.41
N ASN A 143 -1.01 18.22 -1.64
CA ASN A 143 0.11 19.13 -1.42
C ASN A 143 0.36 20.00 -2.67
N GLY A 144 1.27 20.98 -2.57
CA GLY A 144 1.57 21.91 -3.65
C GLY A 144 1.98 21.22 -4.96
N ALA A 145 2.71 20.09 -4.89
CA ALA A 145 3.07 19.32 -6.09
C ALA A 145 1.84 18.74 -6.80
N CYS A 146 0.85 18.25 -6.02
CA CYS A 146 -0.40 17.73 -6.57
C CYS A 146 -1.25 18.85 -7.19
N LEU A 147 -1.35 20.00 -6.53
CA LEU A 147 -2.11 21.16 -7.03
C LEU A 147 -1.50 21.66 -8.33
N ASN A 148 -0.19 21.90 -8.37
CA ASN A 148 0.50 22.35 -9.58
C ASN A 148 0.33 21.37 -10.75
N ALA A 149 0.42 20.07 -10.50
CA ALA A 149 0.22 19.05 -11.52
C ALA A 149 -1.24 18.99 -12.02
N LEU A 150 -2.21 19.20 -11.12
CA LEU A 150 -3.63 19.28 -11.48
C LEU A 150 -3.92 20.53 -12.32
N ASP A 151 -3.41 21.68 -11.93
CA ASP A 151 -3.61 22.95 -12.66
C ASP A 151 -3.02 22.85 -14.07
N ALA A 152 -1.78 22.35 -14.19
CA ALA A 152 -1.15 22.13 -15.49
C ALA A 152 -1.96 21.20 -16.38
N TYR A 153 -2.46 20.09 -15.84
CA TYR A 153 -3.30 19.17 -16.60
C TYR A 153 -4.65 19.78 -16.97
N LEU A 154 -5.33 20.46 -16.03
CA LEU A 154 -6.65 21.06 -16.26
C LEU A 154 -6.60 22.16 -17.33
N ALA A 155 -5.48 22.88 -17.46
CA ALA A 155 -5.29 23.88 -18.50
C ALA A 155 -5.31 23.30 -19.92
N VAL A 156 -4.80 22.08 -20.10
CA VAL A 156 -4.73 21.39 -21.40
C VAL A 156 -5.78 20.27 -21.56
N ARG A 157 -6.53 19.98 -20.52
CA ARG A 157 -7.53 18.90 -20.55
C ARG A 157 -8.60 19.19 -21.61
N PRO A 158 -8.88 18.23 -22.53
CA PRO A 158 -9.94 18.39 -23.51
C PRO A 158 -11.30 18.71 -22.85
N ARG A 159 -11.92 19.81 -23.22
CA ARG A 159 -13.23 20.24 -22.69
C ARG A 159 -14.38 19.33 -23.16
N THR A 160 -14.21 18.65 -24.28
CA THR A 160 -15.18 17.74 -24.90
C THR A 160 -14.89 16.29 -24.51
N ALA A 161 -15.19 15.91 -23.26
CA ALA A 161 -15.31 14.50 -22.94
C ALA A 161 -16.60 13.96 -23.57
N LYS A 162 -16.48 13.06 -24.55
CA LYS A 162 -17.61 12.58 -25.35
C LYS A 162 -18.68 11.84 -24.55
N THR A 163 -18.28 11.17 -23.45
CA THR A 163 -19.18 10.27 -22.71
C THR A 163 -19.22 10.49 -21.19
N ASP A 164 -18.23 11.19 -20.62
CA ASP A 164 -18.15 11.44 -19.19
C ASP A 164 -17.44 12.79 -18.92
N PRO A 165 -18.18 13.91 -19.01
CA PRO A 165 -17.62 15.25 -18.81
C PRO A 165 -17.09 15.49 -17.39
N GLU A 166 -17.61 14.75 -16.42
CA GLU A 166 -17.22 14.83 -15.01
C GLU A 166 -15.87 14.15 -14.71
N ALA A 167 -15.45 13.19 -15.55
CA ALA A 167 -14.22 12.46 -15.31
C ALA A 167 -13.01 13.38 -15.27
N LEU A 168 -12.20 13.33 -14.19
CA LEU A 168 -10.95 14.10 -14.15
C LEU A 168 -10.02 13.67 -15.28
N PHE A 169 -9.69 12.39 -15.34
CA PHE A 169 -8.75 11.86 -16.33
C PHE A 169 -9.44 11.28 -17.56
N ILE A 170 -9.07 11.80 -18.72
CA ILE A 170 -9.64 11.44 -20.03
C ILE A 170 -8.60 10.65 -20.84
N SER A 171 -9.08 9.58 -21.48
CA SER A 171 -8.31 8.78 -22.45
C SER A 171 -8.27 9.46 -23.83
N ARG A 172 -7.39 8.96 -24.73
CA ARG A 172 -7.35 9.43 -26.14
C ARG A 172 -8.70 9.33 -26.86
N LEU A 173 -9.59 8.45 -26.41
CA LEU A 173 -10.91 8.27 -26.99
C LEU A 173 -11.95 9.25 -26.44
N GLY A 174 -11.55 10.22 -25.60
CA GLY A 174 -12.47 11.16 -24.96
C GLY A 174 -13.38 10.53 -23.89
N ARG A 175 -12.99 9.39 -23.34
CA ARG A 175 -13.71 8.68 -22.28
C ARG A 175 -12.91 8.69 -21.00
N ARG A 176 -13.55 8.43 -19.85
CA ARG A 176 -12.87 8.23 -18.58
C ARG A 176 -11.72 7.23 -18.76
N ILE A 177 -10.56 7.56 -18.18
CA ILE A 177 -9.38 6.70 -18.28
C ILE A 177 -9.63 5.33 -17.66
N SER A 178 -9.21 4.27 -18.35
CA SER A 178 -9.38 2.91 -17.85
C SER A 178 -8.22 2.50 -16.92
N PRO A 179 -8.45 1.60 -15.94
CA PRO A 179 -7.38 1.01 -15.13
C PRO A 179 -6.26 0.39 -15.98
N LYS A 180 -6.61 -0.23 -17.11
CA LYS A 180 -5.66 -0.85 -18.03
C LYS A 180 -4.74 0.19 -18.68
N THR A 181 -5.31 1.33 -19.09
CA THR A 181 -4.54 2.46 -19.65
C THR A 181 -3.55 3.01 -18.63
N VAL A 182 -3.98 3.22 -17.37
CA VAL A 182 -3.10 3.71 -16.29
C VAL A 182 -1.99 2.71 -15.98
N GLN A 183 -2.28 1.41 -15.95
CA GLN A 183 -1.24 0.39 -15.75
C GLN A 183 -0.21 0.38 -16.87
N TYR A 184 -0.65 0.54 -18.12
CA TYR A 184 0.25 0.65 -19.29
C TYR A 184 1.13 1.90 -19.18
N LEU A 185 0.54 3.05 -18.90
CA LEU A 185 1.23 4.32 -18.68
C LEU A 185 2.33 4.20 -17.61
N ILE A 186 1.99 3.65 -16.45
CA ILE A 186 2.97 3.48 -15.36
C ILE A 186 4.13 2.58 -15.79
N LYS A 187 3.86 1.46 -16.47
CA LYS A 187 4.93 0.60 -16.99
C LYS A 187 5.81 1.32 -17.99
N HIS A 188 5.22 2.12 -18.87
CA HIS A 188 5.94 2.92 -19.85
C HIS A 188 6.93 3.86 -19.17
N TYR A 189 6.47 4.68 -18.22
CA TYR A 189 7.34 5.64 -17.53
C TYR A 189 8.36 4.99 -16.59
N ILE A 190 8.04 3.87 -15.97
CA ILE A 190 9.02 3.07 -15.21
C ILE A 190 10.17 2.64 -16.13
N THR A 191 9.87 2.19 -17.36
CA THR A 191 10.89 1.83 -18.33
C THR A 191 11.69 3.05 -18.79
N GLN A 192 11.03 4.18 -19.07
CA GLN A 192 11.70 5.43 -19.46
C GLN A 192 12.61 5.98 -18.36
N ALA A 193 12.25 5.77 -17.10
CA ALA A 193 13.07 6.13 -15.94
C ALA A 193 14.26 5.16 -15.71
N GLY A 194 14.49 4.18 -16.58
CA GLY A 194 15.54 3.17 -16.42
C GLY A 194 15.26 2.14 -15.33
N LEU A 195 14.03 2.06 -14.82
CA LEU A 195 13.63 1.15 -13.76
C LEU A 195 13.03 -0.14 -14.33
N ASP A 196 13.07 -1.24 -13.56
CA ASP A 196 12.54 -2.53 -14.00
C ASP A 196 11.00 -2.58 -13.90
N PRO A 197 10.22 -2.60 -15.01
CA PRO A 197 8.76 -2.60 -14.99
C PRO A 197 8.14 -3.89 -14.43
N LYS A 198 8.92 -4.96 -14.24
CA LYS A 198 8.46 -6.19 -13.57
C LYS A 198 8.42 -6.03 -12.05
N ARG A 199 9.19 -5.09 -11.51
CA ARG A 199 9.30 -4.85 -10.07
C ARG A 199 8.25 -3.89 -9.54
N TYR A 200 7.75 -2.98 -10.37
CA TYR A 200 6.88 -1.89 -9.95
C TYR A 200 5.52 -1.95 -10.65
N SER A 201 4.48 -1.54 -9.95
CA SER A 201 3.09 -1.53 -10.39
C SER A 201 2.35 -0.40 -9.68
N THR A 202 1.11 -0.11 -10.08
CA THR A 202 0.24 0.87 -9.40
C THR A 202 0.17 0.65 -7.89
N HIS A 203 0.10 -0.62 -7.47
CA HIS A 203 0.08 -0.97 -6.05
C HIS A 203 1.41 -0.68 -5.35
N LYS A 204 2.53 -0.87 -6.07
CA LYS A 204 3.86 -0.53 -5.55
C LYS A 204 4.08 0.99 -5.44
N LEU A 205 3.52 1.80 -6.35
CA LEU A 205 3.55 3.26 -6.22
C LEU A 205 2.78 3.73 -4.98
N ARG A 206 1.63 3.11 -4.69
CA ARG A 206 0.92 3.37 -3.43
C ARG A 206 1.75 2.95 -2.21
N HIS A 207 2.46 1.83 -2.27
CA HIS A 207 3.40 1.44 -1.21
C HIS A 207 4.54 2.46 -1.07
N THR A 208 5.07 2.96 -2.19
CA THR A 208 6.06 4.03 -2.20
C THR A 208 5.55 5.26 -1.45
N ALA A 209 4.39 5.79 -1.83
CA ALA A 209 3.78 6.94 -1.15
C ALA A 209 3.64 6.71 0.37
N ALA A 210 3.11 5.55 0.76
CA ALA A 210 2.96 5.20 2.17
C ALA A 210 4.29 5.14 2.92
N THR A 211 5.31 4.51 2.33
CA THR A 211 6.63 4.38 2.93
C THR A 211 7.31 5.74 3.05
N LEU A 212 7.27 6.57 2.01
CA LEU A 212 7.87 7.90 2.03
C LEU A 212 7.17 8.82 3.04
N MET A 213 5.83 8.79 3.14
CA MET A 213 5.10 9.53 4.18
C MET A 213 5.50 9.05 5.58
N TYR A 214 5.64 7.74 5.79
CA TYR A 214 6.02 7.19 7.08
C TYR A 214 7.46 7.56 7.44
N GLN A 215 8.41 7.46 6.51
CA GLN A 215 9.83 7.70 6.75
C GLN A 215 10.18 9.18 6.91
N HIS A 216 9.53 10.05 6.14
CA HIS A 216 9.92 11.47 6.05
C HIS A 216 8.84 12.43 6.58
N GLY A 217 7.59 11.99 6.70
CA GLY A 217 6.45 12.85 7.07
C GLY A 217 6.16 12.90 8.57
N GLN A 218 6.95 12.23 9.43
CA GLN A 218 6.70 12.13 10.89
C GLN A 218 5.26 11.65 11.23
N VAL A 219 4.65 10.89 10.32
CA VAL A 219 3.28 10.41 10.45
C VAL A 219 3.27 9.12 11.26
N ASP A 220 2.43 9.02 12.27
CA ASP A 220 2.21 7.76 12.98
C ASP A 220 1.41 6.75 12.14
N ILE A 221 1.43 5.49 12.56
CA ILE A 221 0.81 4.40 11.80
C ILE A 221 -0.72 4.53 11.69
N ARG A 222 -1.39 5.15 12.68
CA ARG A 222 -2.84 5.35 12.68
C ARG A 222 -3.22 6.46 11.70
N ALA A 223 -2.47 7.57 11.71
CA ALA A 223 -2.65 8.64 10.75
C ALA A 223 -2.37 8.14 9.33
N LEU A 224 -1.31 7.35 9.11
CA LEU A 224 -1.03 6.72 7.82
C LEU A 224 -2.16 5.79 7.38
N GLN A 225 -2.73 5.01 8.30
CA GLN A 225 -3.90 4.16 8.03
C GLN A 225 -5.10 4.97 7.55
N GLN A 226 -5.38 6.10 8.19
CA GLN A 226 -6.47 7.01 7.79
C GLN A 226 -6.21 7.62 6.41
N ILE A 227 -5.01 8.15 6.17
CA ILE A 227 -4.60 8.72 4.88
C ILE A 227 -4.80 7.71 3.75
N LEU A 228 -4.38 6.47 3.96
CA LEU A 228 -4.51 5.41 2.96
C LEU A 228 -5.91 4.81 2.89
N GLY A 229 -6.75 4.96 3.90
CA GLY A 229 -8.06 4.32 3.99
C GLY A 229 -7.93 2.79 4.09
N HIS A 230 -7.06 2.29 4.98
CA HIS A 230 -6.94 0.88 5.30
C HIS A 230 -7.96 0.51 6.36
N VAL A 231 -8.73 -0.57 6.13
CA VAL A 231 -9.71 -1.09 7.08
C VAL A 231 -9.03 -1.80 8.27
N SER A 232 -7.81 -2.31 8.07
CA SER A 232 -7.04 -3.06 9.08
C SER A 232 -5.66 -2.48 9.27
N ILE A 233 -5.23 -2.35 10.52
CA ILE A 233 -3.87 -1.95 10.92
C ILE A 233 -2.82 -2.91 10.34
N ALA A 234 -3.10 -4.22 10.33
CA ALA A 234 -2.20 -5.23 9.76
C ALA A 234 -1.74 -4.93 8.33
N THR A 235 -2.55 -4.20 7.56
CA THR A 235 -2.17 -3.75 6.20
C THR A 235 -1.19 -2.57 6.22
N THR A 236 -1.10 -1.85 7.34
CA THR A 236 -0.25 -0.67 7.51
C THR A 236 1.02 -1.03 8.30
N GLU A 237 0.98 -2.06 9.14
CA GLU A 237 2.14 -2.57 9.91
C GLU A 237 3.33 -2.97 9.03
N ILE A 238 3.10 -3.33 7.76
CA ILE A 238 4.20 -3.61 6.83
C ILE A 238 5.16 -2.44 6.62
N TYR A 239 4.76 -1.23 7.01
CA TYR A 239 5.59 -0.03 6.92
C TYR A 239 6.42 0.24 8.19
N THR A 240 6.11 -0.42 9.31
CA THR A 240 6.79 -0.20 10.60
C THR A 240 8.13 -0.91 10.71
N HIS A 241 8.40 -1.92 9.89
CA HIS A 241 9.65 -2.68 9.94
C HIS A 241 10.89 -1.94 9.38
N ILE A 242 10.79 -0.64 9.14
CA ILE A 242 11.73 0.03 8.23
C ILE A 242 12.71 0.95 8.97
N ASP A 243 12.57 1.26 10.27
CA ASP A 243 13.44 2.29 10.83
C ASP A 243 13.86 2.11 12.30
N ASP A 244 15.00 1.45 12.52
CA ASP A 244 15.72 1.48 13.79
C ASP A 244 16.09 2.91 14.23
N ARG A 245 16.28 3.84 13.28
CA ARG A 245 16.57 5.24 13.57
C ARG A 245 15.43 5.95 14.29
N ARG A 246 14.17 5.63 13.96
CA ARG A 246 13.01 6.20 14.65
C ARG A 246 12.87 5.68 16.07
N LEU A 247 13.20 4.42 16.31
CA LEU A 247 13.23 3.85 17.66
C LEU A 247 14.30 4.55 18.49
N HIS A 248 15.48 4.73 17.95
CA HIS A 248 16.57 5.44 18.60
C HIS A 248 16.20 6.92 18.85
N GLN A 249 15.67 7.61 17.86
CA GLN A 249 15.23 8.99 17.95
C GLN A 249 14.09 9.19 18.97
N ALA A 250 13.15 8.24 19.06
CA ALA A 250 12.07 8.27 20.04
C ALA A 250 12.60 8.09 21.48
N VAL A 251 13.61 7.25 21.66
CA VAL A 251 14.27 7.08 22.97
C VAL A 251 15.07 8.32 23.35
N GLU A 252 15.81 8.91 22.41
CA GLU A 252 16.59 10.14 22.65
C GLU A 252 15.71 11.37 22.88
N SER A 253 14.53 11.44 22.27
CA SER A 253 13.58 12.53 22.48
C SER A 253 12.76 12.42 23.77
N ASN A 254 13.00 11.39 24.59
CA ASN A 254 12.39 11.30 25.91
C ASN A 254 12.83 12.50 26.77
N PRO A 255 11.92 13.28 27.38
CA PRO A 255 12.27 14.42 28.21
C PRO A 255 13.23 14.08 29.35
N LEU A 256 13.27 12.82 29.78
CA LEU A 256 14.16 12.34 30.85
C LEU A 256 15.52 11.84 30.31
N ALA A 257 15.74 11.80 29.00
CA ALA A 257 16.98 11.27 28.41
C ALA A 257 18.23 12.09 28.83
N ALA A 258 18.06 13.35 29.22
CA ALA A 258 19.13 14.25 29.66
C ALA A 258 19.31 14.29 31.17
N GLU A 259 18.45 13.62 31.95
CA GLU A 259 18.59 13.63 33.41
C GLU A 259 19.81 12.82 33.85
N ARG A 260 20.72 13.48 34.57
CA ARG A 260 21.88 12.84 35.20
C ARG A 260 21.63 12.70 36.68
N LEU A 261 21.95 11.54 37.24
CA LEU A 261 21.97 11.33 38.67
C LEU A 261 23.03 12.27 39.28
N SER A 262 22.60 13.37 39.90
CA SER A 262 23.50 14.16 40.78
C SER A 262 23.64 13.40 42.09
N ARG A 263 24.70 12.61 42.22
CA ARG A 263 25.15 12.13 43.52
C ARG A 263 25.78 13.34 44.23
N PRO A 264 25.38 13.64 45.48
CA PRO A 264 26.14 14.53 46.31
C PRO A 264 27.58 13.98 46.45
N PRO A 265 28.62 14.86 46.51
CA PRO A 265 29.98 14.42 46.72
C PRO A 265 30.01 13.60 48.04
N ALA A 266 30.68 12.48 48.01
CA ALA A 266 30.92 11.67 49.23
C ALA A 266 31.67 12.57 50.22
N ASP A 267 31.07 12.78 51.40
CA ASP A 267 31.75 13.40 52.53
C ASP A 267 32.99 12.56 52.83
N THR A 268 34.14 13.05 52.48
CA THR A 268 35.42 12.55 52.96
C THR A 268 35.59 13.08 54.38
N ASP A 269 35.02 12.36 55.35
CA ASP A 269 35.47 12.47 56.75
C ASP A 269 36.90 11.94 56.81
N GLU A 270 37.86 12.81 56.60
CA GLU A 270 39.22 12.62 57.09
C GLU A 270 39.20 12.80 58.62
N ALA A 271 38.99 11.70 59.29
CA ALA A 271 39.23 11.65 60.75
C ALA A 271 40.71 11.89 60.99
N ASN A 272 41.03 13.08 61.45
CA ASN A 272 42.28 13.39 62.19
C ASN A 272 42.44 12.39 63.35
N ILE A 273 43.37 11.47 63.25
CA ILE A 273 43.94 10.76 64.34
C ILE A 273 45.23 11.51 64.68
N GLU A 274 45.14 12.47 65.59
CA GLU A 274 46.28 13.03 66.24
C GLU A 274 46.90 11.93 67.12
N GLU A 275 48.14 11.64 66.82
CA GLU A 275 49.04 10.93 67.74
C GLU A 275 49.26 11.76 69.03
N GLN A 276 48.93 11.23 70.15
CA GLN A 276 49.52 11.64 71.42
C GLN A 276 49.98 10.39 72.20
N ASN A 277 51.34 10.32 72.34
CA ASN A 277 52.18 9.63 73.30
C ASN A 277 52.17 8.11 73.37
#